data_f84479e3c8c52c48b0260a6045d91bff
#
_entry.id   f84479e3c8c52c48b0260a6045d91bff
#
_cell.length_a   1.000
_cell.length_b   1.000
_cell.length_c   1.000
_cell.angle_alpha   90.00
_cell.angle_beta   90.00
_cell.angle_gamma   90.00
#
_symmetry.space_group_name_H-M   'P 1'
#
loop_
_entity.id
_entity.type
_entity.pdbx_description
1 polymer ?
#
loop_
_entity_poly.entity_id
_entity_poly.type
_entity_poly.pdbx_seq_one_letter_code
_entity_poly.pdbx_strand_id
1 'polypeptide(L)'
;MSTDRYTSPLSERYASKEMQYIFSQDMKFTTWRKLWIALAETEMELGLSENGKPVITQEQIDELKAHVNDINYDVAKEREKQVRHDVMSHVYAYGQQCPKAAGIIHLGATSCYVGDNTDIIVMHEALKLVHKKLVNVIAELAAFADKYKNLPTLAFTHFQPAQPTTVGKRASLWLEDLLMDLEDVDYQLSKAKLLGCKGTTGTQASFLELFEGDHEKIKELENKIAKKMGFEKCFPVSGQTYSRKLDTRVLNVLAGVAASAHKFSNDIRLLQHLKEIEEPFEKNQIGSSAMAYKRNPMRLSLIHISEPTRLQLI
;
A
#
# COMPACT_ATOMS: atom_id res chain seq x y z
N MET A 1 -21.89 -1.74 14.45
CA MET A 1 -21.83 -2.29 13.06
C MET A 1 -22.98 -3.25 12.92
N SER A 2 -23.63 -3.28 11.77
CA SER A 2 -24.69 -4.25 11.47
C SER A 2 -24.08 -5.66 11.43
N THR A 3 -24.72 -6.61 12.11
CA THR A 3 -24.26 -8.02 12.18
C THR A 3 -24.93 -8.89 11.10
N ASP A 4 -25.75 -8.30 10.23
CA ASP A 4 -26.52 -8.94 9.16
C ASP A 4 -25.81 -8.90 7.79
N ARG A 5 -24.55 -8.45 7.75
CA ARG A 5 -23.73 -8.37 6.54
C ARG A 5 -22.42 -9.12 6.72
N TYR A 6 -21.97 -9.75 5.64
CA TYR A 6 -20.66 -10.37 5.62
C TYR A 6 -19.54 -9.33 5.79
N THR A 7 -18.62 -9.63 6.68
CA THR A 7 -17.37 -8.89 6.85
C THR A 7 -16.18 -9.84 6.72
N SER A 8 -15.07 -9.35 6.13
CA SER A 8 -13.90 -10.19 5.93
C SER A 8 -13.13 -10.37 7.25
N PRO A 9 -12.91 -11.60 7.71
CA PRO A 9 -12.09 -11.85 8.90
C PRO A 9 -10.63 -11.39 8.69
N LEU A 10 -10.14 -11.31 7.46
CA LEU A 10 -8.80 -10.79 7.16
C LEU A 10 -8.69 -9.32 7.57
N SER A 11 -9.71 -8.50 7.27
CA SER A 11 -9.72 -7.09 7.68
C SER A 11 -9.96 -6.93 9.17
N GLU A 12 -10.93 -7.66 9.76
CA GLU A 12 -11.33 -7.44 11.15
C GLU A 12 -10.35 -8.02 12.18
N ARG A 13 -9.76 -9.18 11.89
CA ARG A 13 -8.94 -9.93 12.86
C ARG A 13 -7.44 -9.81 12.62
N TYR A 14 -7.01 -9.67 11.37
CA TYR A 14 -5.59 -9.86 11.01
C TYR A 14 -4.92 -8.62 10.46
N ALA A 15 -5.63 -7.76 9.73
CA ALA A 15 -5.05 -6.51 9.27
C ALA A 15 -4.86 -5.52 10.42
N SER A 16 -3.69 -4.88 10.49
CA SER A 16 -3.46 -3.80 11.45
C SER A 16 -4.34 -2.58 11.12
N LYS A 17 -4.60 -1.74 12.13
CA LYS A 17 -5.41 -0.52 11.93
C LYS A 17 -4.76 0.42 10.91
N GLU A 18 -3.42 0.50 10.90
CA GLU A 18 -2.68 1.30 9.92
C GLU A 18 -2.91 0.79 8.49
N MET A 19 -2.82 -0.53 8.28
CA MET A 19 -3.06 -1.12 6.95
C MET A 19 -4.51 -0.95 6.50
N GLN A 20 -5.48 -1.12 7.42
CA GLN A 20 -6.89 -0.84 7.13
C GLN A 20 -7.14 0.61 6.73
N TYR A 21 -6.47 1.56 7.40
CA TYR A 21 -6.58 2.98 7.06
C TYR A 21 -6.00 3.27 5.66
N ILE A 22 -4.84 2.72 5.32
CA ILE A 22 -4.21 2.92 4.00
C ILE A 22 -5.15 2.51 2.86
N PHE A 23 -5.95 1.46 3.05
CA PHE A 23 -6.94 0.99 2.06
C PHE A 23 -8.37 1.50 2.31
N SER A 24 -8.55 2.47 3.21
CA SER A 24 -9.86 3.04 3.51
C SER A 24 -10.34 4.02 2.46
N GLN A 25 -11.65 4.29 2.47
CA GLN A 25 -12.24 5.36 1.66
C GLN A 25 -11.68 6.75 2.04
N ASP A 26 -11.42 6.99 3.34
CA ASP A 26 -10.84 8.25 3.80
C ASP A 26 -9.47 8.50 3.17
N MET A 27 -8.59 7.50 3.18
CA MET A 27 -7.29 7.61 2.52
C MET A 27 -7.44 7.81 1.01
N LYS A 28 -8.32 7.05 0.36
CA LYS A 28 -8.57 7.15 -1.08
C LYS A 28 -9.02 8.57 -1.47
N PHE A 29 -10.08 9.06 -0.88
CA PHE A 29 -10.69 10.31 -1.32
C PHE A 29 -9.96 11.56 -0.81
N THR A 30 -9.29 11.49 0.33
CA THR A 30 -8.35 12.54 0.75
C THR A 30 -7.17 12.64 -0.23
N THR A 31 -6.68 11.50 -0.73
CA THR A 31 -5.61 11.48 -1.75
C THR A 31 -6.08 12.07 -3.07
N TRP A 32 -7.35 11.81 -3.49
CA TRP A 32 -7.94 12.48 -4.65
C TRP A 32 -7.92 14.00 -4.49
N ARG A 33 -8.36 14.51 -3.34
CA ARG A 33 -8.34 15.95 -3.05
C ARG A 33 -6.94 16.54 -3.07
N LYS A 34 -5.96 15.84 -2.48
CA LYS A 34 -4.55 16.25 -2.56
C LYS A 34 -4.02 16.31 -3.98
N LEU A 35 -4.40 15.35 -4.83
CA LEU A 35 -4.03 15.33 -6.24
C LEU A 35 -4.68 16.49 -7.00
N TRP A 36 -5.95 16.82 -6.75
CA TRP A 36 -6.61 18.00 -7.36
C TRP A 36 -5.98 19.30 -6.88
N ILE A 37 -5.62 19.41 -5.60
CA ILE A 37 -4.88 20.58 -5.08
C ILE A 37 -3.52 20.69 -5.76
N ALA A 38 -2.76 19.59 -5.84
CA ALA A 38 -1.45 19.57 -6.48
C ALA A 38 -1.53 19.96 -7.97
N LEU A 39 -2.59 19.52 -8.67
CA LEU A 39 -2.85 19.89 -10.05
C LEU A 39 -3.10 21.41 -10.17
N ALA A 40 -4.11 21.92 -9.47
CA ALA A 40 -4.50 23.32 -9.54
C ALA A 40 -3.37 24.29 -9.10
N GLU A 41 -2.64 23.95 -8.03
CA GLU A 41 -1.44 24.72 -7.63
C GLU A 41 -0.40 24.76 -8.73
N THR A 42 -0.14 23.62 -9.36
CA THR A 42 0.90 23.55 -10.39
C THR A 42 0.48 24.26 -11.66
N GLU A 43 -0.78 24.16 -12.06
CA GLU A 43 -1.34 24.90 -13.18
C GLU A 43 -1.26 26.44 -12.95
N MET A 44 -1.54 26.88 -11.72
CA MET A 44 -1.37 28.29 -11.33
C MET A 44 0.10 28.71 -11.39
N GLU A 45 1.00 27.92 -10.82
CA GLU A 45 2.45 28.18 -10.82
C GLU A 45 3.06 28.28 -12.23
N LEU A 46 2.52 27.50 -13.16
CA LEU A 46 2.93 27.52 -14.57
C LEU A 46 2.26 28.63 -15.39
N GLY A 47 1.45 29.45 -14.73
CA GLY A 47 0.82 30.61 -15.34
C GLY A 47 -0.32 30.26 -16.31
N LEU A 48 -1.14 29.26 -15.95
CA LEU A 48 -2.34 28.95 -16.74
C LEU A 48 -3.24 30.17 -16.84
N SER A 49 -3.50 30.63 -18.05
CA SER A 49 -4.27 31.83 -18.31
C SER A 49 -5.22 31.63 -19.50
N GLU A 50 -6.34 32.33 -19.48
CA GLU A 50 -7.28 32.42 -20.57
C GLU A 50 -7.54 33.90 -20.92
N ASN A 51 -7.38 34.26 -22.19
CA ASN A 51 -7.46 35.65 -22.63
C ASN A 51 -6.58 36.63 -21.82
N GLY A 52 -5.38 36.17 -21.42
CA GLY A 52 -4.42 36.98 -20.64
C GLY A 52 -4.79 37.16 -19.16
N LYS A 53 -5.79 36.46 -18.64
CA LYS A 53 -6.17 36.48 -17.23
C LYS A 53 -5.88 35.12 -16.58
N PRO A 54 -5.33 35.09 -15.35
CA PRO A 54 -5.14 33.86 -14.62
C PRO A 54 -6.46 33.08 -14.47
N VAL A 55 -6.45 31.78 -14.77
CA VAL A 55 -7.60 30.89 -14.60
C VAL A 55 -7.76 30.48 -13.14
N ILE A 56 -6.64 30.32 -12.44
CA ILE A 56 -6.57 29.83 -11.06
C ILE A 56 -6.00 30.92 -10.15
N THR A 57 -6.64 31.14 -9.01
CA THR A 57 -6.23 32.14 -8.00
C THR A 57 -5.82 31.46 -6.70
N GLN A 58 -5.02 32.15 -5.89
CA GLN A 58 -4.62 31.66 -4.57
C GLN A 58 -5.81 31.43 -3.65
N GLU A 59 -6.85 32.28 -3.74
CA GLU A 59 -8.06 32.12 -2.94
C GLU A 59 -8.79 30.81 -3.21
N GLN A 60 -8.83 30.37 -4.47
CA GLN A 60 -9.40 29.07 -4.86
C GLN A 60 -8.57 27.91 -4.30
N ILE A 61 -7.23 27.99 -4.36
CA ILE A 61 -6.36 26.99 -3.78
C ILE A 61 -6.53 26.89 -2.27
N ASP A 62 -6.63 28.01 -1.57
CA ASP A 62 -6.81 28.05 -0.12
C ASP A 62 -8.16 27.44 0.29
N GLU A 63 -9.21 27.69 -0.49
CA GLU A 63 -10.52 27.08 -0.30
C GLU A 63 -10.46 25.54 -0.46
N LEU A 64 -9.79 25.03 -1.50
CA LEU A 64 -9.58 23.58 -1.67
C LEU A 64 -8.82 22.99 -0.48
N LYS A 65 -7.74 23.62 -0.04
CA LYS A 65 -6.94 23.14 1.10
C LYS A 65 -7.73 23.08 2.41
N ALA A 66 -8.62 24.05 2.64
CA ALA A 66 -9.45 24.09 3.84
C ALA A 66 -10.35 22.87 3.98
N HIS A 67 -10.76 22.27 2.86
CA HIS A 67 -11.68 21.14 2.80
C HIS A 67 -11.05 19.80 2.36
N VAL A 68 -9.73 19.65 2.47
CA VAL A 68 -9.03 18.45 1.97
C VAL A 68 -9.42 17.16 2.70
N ASN A 69 -9.78 17.25 3.99
CA ASN A 69 -10.04 16.09 4.84
C ASN A 69 -11.51 15.86 5.21
N ASP A 70 -12.37 16.82 5.04
CA ASP A 70 -13.78 16.77 5.45
C ASP A 70 -14.71 16.35 4.29
N ILE A 71 -14.58 15.12 3.86
CA ILE A 71 -15.28 14.58 2.69
C ILE A 71 -16.77 14.40 3.00
N ASN A 72 -17.63 15.01 2.19
CA ASN A 72 -19.07 14.80 2.27
C ASN A 72 -19.49 13.57 1.45
N TYR A 73 -19.44 12.41 2.10
CA TYR A 73 -19.78 11.12 1.48
C TYR A 73 -21.23 11.02 1.05
N ASP A 74 -22.15 11.64 1.78
CA ASP A 74 -23.59 11.54 1.46
C ASP A 74 -23.93 12.30 0.19
N VAL A 75 -23.38 13.49 0.01
CA VAL A 75 -23.52 14.26 -1.24
C VAL A 75 -22.90 13.52 -2.41
N ALA A 76 -21.68 12.97 -2.23
CA ALA A 76 -21.02 12.21 -3.29
C ALA A 76 -21.84 10.98 -3.70
N LYS A 77 -22.32 10.18 -2.74
CA LYS A 77 -23.15 8.98 -2.99
C LYS A 77 -24.46 9.30 -3.67
N GLU A 78 -25.14 10.36 -3.24
CA GLU A 78 -26.41 10.77 -3.88
C GLU A 78 -26.18 11.23 -5.31
N ARG A 79 -25.11 12.00 -5.54
CA ARG A 79 -24.74 12.41 -6.90
C ARG A 79 -24.36 11.23 -7.79
N GLU A 80 -23.66 10.24 -7.25
CA GLU A 80 -23.26 9.04 -7.99
C GLU A 80 -24.46 8.21 -8.45
N LYS A 81 -25.52 8.11 -7.67
CA LYS A 81 -26.77 7.46 -8.09
C LYS A 81 -27.37 8.11 -9.36
N GLN A 82 -27.21 9.43 -9.50
CA GLN A 82 -27.73 10.20 -10.61
C GLN A 82 -26.85 10.08 -11.86
N VAL A 83 -25.52 10.29 -11.71
CA VAL A 83 -24.59 10.40 -12.84
C VAL A 83 -23.83 9.11 -13.13
N ARG A 84 -23.84 8.14 -12.22
CA ARG A 84 -23.16 6.84 -12.30
C ARG A 84 -21.67 6.97 -12.62
N HIS A 85 -21.02 7.97 -12.00
CA HIS A 85 -19.61 8.25 -12.18
C HIS A 85 -19.01 8.75 -10.87
N ASP A 86 -18.16 7.94 -10.24
CA ASP A 86 -17.59 8.18 -8.92
C ASP A 86 -16.73 9.46 -8.85
N VAL A 87 -15.77 9.61 -9.76
CA VAL A 87 -14.87 10.78 -9.77
C VAL A 87 -15.66 12.07 -9.93
N MET A 88 -16.60 12.14 -10.89
CA MET A 88 -17.40 13.35 -11.10
C MET A 88 -18.37 13.62 -9.94
N SER A 89 -18.79 12.60 -9.21
CA SER A 89 -19.60 12.76 -8.00
C SER A 89 -18.79 13.38 -6.86
N HIS A 90 -17.51 12.99 -6.71
CA HIS A 90 -16.59 13.60 -5.75
C HIS A 90 -16.15 15.01 -6.18
N VAL A 91 -15.96 15.28 -7.47
CA VAL A 91 -15.74 16.66 -7.99
C VAL A 91 -16.92 17.55 -7.62
N TYR A 92 -18.15 17.07 -7.84
CA TYR A 92 -19.35 17.80 -7.46
C TYR A 92 -19.45 18.06 -5.96
N ALA A 93 -19.25 17.02 -5.13
CA ALA A 93 -19.30 17.16 -3.67
C ALA A 93 -18.23 18.12 -3.14
N TYR A 94 -17.04 18.08 -3.72
CA TYR A 94 -15.96 19.01 -3.37
C TYR A 94 -16.28 20.45 -3.83
N GLY A 95 -16.83 20.62 -5.02
CA GLY A 95 -17.26 21.92 -5.53
C GLY A 95 -18.40 22.55 -4.72
N GLN A 96 -19.28 21.74 -4.10
CA GLN A 96 -20.29 22.25 -3.16
C GLN A 96 -19.67 22.84 -1.88
N GLN A 97 -18.55 22.28 -1.41
CA GLN A 97 -17.80 22.81 -0.27
C GLN A 97 -16.88 23.98 -0.66
N CYS A 98 -16.45 24.02 -1.94
CA CYS A 98 -15.50 24.97 -2.48
C CYS A 98 -16.12 25.71 -3.69
N PRO A 99 -17.13 26.57 -3.50
CA PRO A 99 -17.87 27.20 -4.61
C PRO A 99 -16.99 28.09 -5.49
N LYS A 100 -15.98 28.76 -4.96
CA LYS A 100 -15.03 29.58 -5.73
C LYS A 100 -14.13 28.73 -6.62
N ALA A 101 -13.73 27.57 -6.13
CA ALA A 101 -12.83 26.65 -6.81
C ALA A 101 -13.56 25.60 -7.66
N ALA A 102 -14.89 25.51 -7.63
CA ALA A 102 -15.66 24.45 -8.27
C ALA A 102 -15.32 24.26 -9.76
N GLY A 103 -15.02 25.32 -10.49
CA GLY A 103 -14.71 25.28 -11.92
C GLY A 103 -13.29 24.84 -12.26
N ILE A 104 -12.38 24.80 -11.29
CA ILE A 104 -10.96 24.43 -11.50
C ILE A 104 -10.61 23.05 -10.95
N ILE A 105 -11.52 22.38 -10.24
CA ILE A 105 -11.31 21.02 -9.78
C ILE A 105 -11.24 20.09 -11.01
N HIS A 106 -10.18 19.31 -11.11
CA HIS A 106 -10.01 18.30 -12.18
C HIS A 106 -9.79 18.89 -13.59
N LEU A 107 -9.27 20.11 -13.69
CA LEU A 107 -9.09 20.80 -14.98
C LEU A 107 -8.06 20.03 -15.85
N GLY A 108 -8.39 19.80 -17.11
CA GLY A 108 -7.57 19.02 -18.05
C GLY A 108 -7.39 17.54 -17.74
N ALA A 109 -7.76 17.08 -16.54
CA ALA A 109 -7.52 15.72 -16.09
C ALA A 109 -8.62 14.74 -16.53
N THR A 110 -8.30 13.45 -16.47
CA THR A 110 -9.24 12.33 -16.60
C THR A 110 -9.39 11.61 -15.26
N SER A 111 -10.41 10.77 -15.15
CA SER A 111 -10.67 10.02 -13.91
C SER A 111 -9.45 9.21 -13.42
N CYS A 112 -8.65 8.67 -14.32
CA CYS A 112 -7.45 7.92 -13.97
C CYS A 112 -6.34 8.81 -13.39
N TYR A 113 -6.38 10.13 -13.56
CA TYR A 113 -5.46 11.03 -12.87
C TYR A 113 -5.56 10.85 -11.34
N VAL A 114 -6.76 10.86 -10.79
CA VAL A 114 -6.91 10.63 -9.35
C VAL A 114 -6.94 9.15 -9.00
N GLY A 115 -7.61 8.31 -9.77
CA GLY A 115 -7.74 6.88 -9.50
C GLY A 115 -6.38 6.17 -9.49
N ASP A 116 -5.71 6.17 -10.62
CA ASP A 116 -4.47 5.42 -10.82
C ASP A 116 -3.27 5.99 -10.03
N ASN A 117 -3.16 7.32 -9.93
CA ASN A 117 -2.13 7.91 -9.06
C ASN A 117 -2.38 7.56 -7.58
N THR A 118 -3.63 7.51 -7.14
CA THR A 118 -3.99 7.09 -5.77
C THR A 118 -3.66 5.63 -5.54
N ASP A 119 -3.95 4.74 -6.48
CA ASP A 119 -3.60 3.32 -6.35
C ASP A 119 -2.09 3.13 -6.15
N ILE A 120 -1.27 3.86 -6.90
CA ILE A 120 0.19 3.85 -6.74
C ILE A 120 0.60 4.38 -5.37
N ILE A 121 0.02 5.49 -4.91
CA ILE A 121 0.32 6.10 -3.60
C ILE A 121 -0.04 5.11 -2.48
N VAL A 122 -1.23 4.52 -2.54
CA VAL A 122 -1.71 3.54 -1.54
C VAL A 122 -0.82 2.31 -1.50
N MET A 123 -0.46 1.74 -2.66
CA MET A 123 0.49 0.62 -2.72
C MET A 123 1.86 0.98 -2.13
N HIS A 124 2.36 2.18 -2.42
CA HIS A 124 3.64 2.66 -1.89
C HIS A 124 3.61 2.82 -0.37
N GLU A 125 2.56 3.41 0.19
CA GLU A 125 2.39 3.53 1.64
C GLU A 125 2.22 2.17 2.32
N ALA A 126 1.49 1.25 1.70
CA ALA A 126 1.37 -0.13 2.18
C ALA A 126 2.71 -0.86 2.21
N LEU A 127 3.53 -0.72 1.15
CA LEU A 127 4.87 -1.30 1.11
C LEU A 127 5.80 -0.68 2.17
N LYS A 128 5.72 0.63 2.43
CA LYS A 128 6.46 1.26 3.55
C LYS A 128 6.08 0.65 4.90
N LEU A 129 4.80 0.35 5.11
CA LEU A 129 4.38 -0.30 6.33
C LEU A 129 4.89 -1.74 6.42
N VAL A 130 4.89 -2.49 5.32
CA VAL A 130 5.50 -3.83 5.25
C VAL A 130 6.99 -3.75 5.54
N HIS A 131 7.72 -2.85 4.89
CA HIS A 131 9.15 -2.59 5.15
C HIS A 131 9.42 -2.35 6.64
N LYS A 132 8.70 -1.42 7.27
CA LYS A 132 8.84 -1.13 8.70
C LYS A 132 8.64 -2.38 9.57
N LYS A 133 7.63 -3.18 9.28
CA LYS A 133 7.35 -4.41 10.03
C LYS A 133 8.44 -5.46 9.80
N LEU A 134 8.93 -5.59 8.57
CA LEU A 134 10.01 -6.52 8.22
C LEU A 134 11.31 -6.17 8.95
N VAL A 135 11.70 -4.89 8.95
CA VAL A 135 12.88 -4.40 9.71
C VAL A 135 12.75 -4.73 11.20
N ASN A 136 11.56 -4.54 11.80
CA ASN A 136 11.35 -4.89 13.20
C ASN A 136 11.51 -6.41 13.45
N VAL A 137 10.94 -7.26 12.59
CA VAL A 137 11.09 -8.72 12.72
C VAL A 137 12.55 -9.15 12.58
N ILE A 138 13.27 -8.57 11.60
CA ILE A 138 14.71 -8.81 11.40
C ILE A 138 15.51 -8.45 12.66
N ALA A 139 15.23 -7.27 13.26
CA ALA A 139 15.92 -6.84 14.48
C ALA A 139 15.68 -7.80 15.67
N GLU A 140 14.43 -8.23 15.87
CA GLU A 140 14.08 -9.19 16.94
C GLU A 140 14.71 -10.58 16.70
N LEU A 141 14.70 -11.05 15.46
CA LEU A 141 15.35 -12.33 15.13
C LEU A 141 16.87 -12.26 15.24
N ALA A 142 17.49 -11.14 14.90
CA ALA A 142 18.92 -10.94 15.08
C ALA A 142 19.30 -10.99 16.58
N ALA A 143 18.55 -10.31 17.43
CA ALA A 143 18.73 -10.34 18.88
C ALA A 143 18.51 -11.76 19.44
N PHE A 144 17.51 -12.49 18.96
CA PHE A 144 17.26 -13.89 19.32
C PHE A 144 18.42 -14.78 18.88
N ALA A 145 18.90 -14.65 17.65
CA ALA A 145 20.02 -15.43 17.13
C ALA A 145 21.30 -15.21 17.94
N ASP A 146 21.62 -13.96 18.29
CA ASP A 146 22.77 -13.62 19.11
C ASP A 146 22.66 -14.20 20.53
N LYS A 147 21.49 -14.05 21.15
CA LYS A 147 21.22 -14.57 22.50
C LYS A 147 21.42 -16.09 22.60
N TYR A 148 21.03 -16.83 21.58
CA TYR A 148 21.06 -18.30 21.57
C TYR A 148 22.15 -18.90 20.67
N LYS A 149 23.13 -18.10 20.28
CA LYS A 149 24.25 -18.54 19.42
C LYS A 149 25.07 -19.70 19.97
N ASN A 150 25.09 -19.85 21.30
CA ASN A 150 25.84 -20.92 21.99
C ASN A 150 24.94 -22.04 22.55
N LEU A 151 23.63 -21.98 22.36
CA LEU A 151 22.69 -22.99 22.81
C LEU A 151 22.69 -24.17 21.83
N PRO A 152 23.24 -25.34 22.20
CA PRO A 152 23.32 -26.49 21.30
C PRO A 152 21.94 -27.07 21.03
N THR A 153 21.73 -27.54 19.82
CA THR A 153 20.57 -28.30 19.41
C THR A 153 20.91 -29.26 18.28
N LEU A 154 20.02 -30.19 17.98
CA LEU A 154 20.21 -31.16 16.91
C LEU A 154 19.66 -30.59 15.60
N ALA A 155 20.47 -30.62 14.54
CA ALA A 155 20.00 -30.34 13.20
C ALA A 155 19.40 -31.58 12.55
N PHE A 156 18.44 -31.36 11.63
CA PHE A 156 17.75 -32.40 10.86
C PHE A 156 17.94 -32.17 9.37
N THR A 157 18.14 -33.25 8.61
CA THR A 157 18.03 -33.28 7.16
C THR A 157 17.08 -34.43 6.79
N HIS A 158 16.20 -34.23 5.84
CA HIS A 158 15.18 -35.25 5.48
C HIS A 158 14.35 -35.74 6.68
N PHE A 159 14.08 -34.88 7.66
CA PHE A 159 13.47 -35.25 8.96
C PHE A 159 14.23 -36.29 9.79
N GLN A 160 15.49 -36.53 9.44
CA GLN A 160 16.36 -37.46 10.20
C GLN A 160 17.41 -36.66 10.97
N PRO A 161 17.75 -37.11 12.19
CA PRO A 161 18.85 -36.51 12.95
C PRO A 161 20.13 -36.47 12.12
N ALA A 162 20.77 -35.30 12.07
CA ALA A 162 22.02 -35.12 11.32
C ALA A 162 23.17 -34.76 12.26
N GLN A 163 23.45 -33.49 12.45
CA GLN A 163 24.59 -33.03 13.23
C GLN A 163 24.19 -32.00 14.27
N PRO A 164 24.95 -31.83 15.37
CA PRO A 164 24.77 -30.74 16.29
C PRO A 164 24.94 -29.39 15.61
N THR A 165 24.10 -28.44 16.01
CA THR A 165 24.14 -27.03 15.62
C THR A 165 23.77 -26.16 16.83
N THR A 166 23.45 -24.90 16.63
CA THR A 166 22.92 -24.05 17.70
C THR A 166 21.57 -23.45 17.32
N VAL A 167 20.80 -23.09 18.32
CA VAL A 167 19.52 -22.41 18.13
C VAL A 167 19.71 -21.08 17.40
N GLY A 168 20.75 -20.31 17.76
CA GLY A 168 21.09 -19.08 17.06
C GLY A 168 21.45 -19.29 15.59
N LYS A 169 22.23 -20.36 15.26
CA LYS A 169 22.51 -20.70 13.86
C LYS A 169 21.22 -21.04 13.08
N ARG A 170 20.30 -21.77 13.68
CA ARG A 170 19.00 -22.08 13.06
C ARG A 170 18.22 -20.79 12.78
N ALA A 171 18.16 -19.85 13.74
CA ALA A 171 17.50 -18.57 13.57
C ALA A 171 18.13 -17.69 12.48
N SER A 172 19.45 -17.78 12.27
CA SER A 172 20.13 -17.03 11.21
C SER A 172 19.71 -17.44 9.80
N LEU A 173 19.17 -18.65 9.59
CA LEU A 173 18.64 -19.07 8.30
C LEU A 173 17.31 -18.38 7.99
N TRP A 174 16.45 -18.21 8.98
CA TRP A 174 15.22 -17.44 8.82
C TRP A 174 15.51 -15.94 8.61
N LEU A 175 16.57 -15.45 9.27
CA LEU A 175 17.01 -14.06 9.13
C LEU A 175 17.50 -13.76 7.72
N GLU A 176 18.26 -14.70 7.11
CA GLU A 176 18.75 -14.59 5.74
C GLU A 176 17.60 -14.48 4.72
N ASP A 177 16.58 -15.34 4.84
CA ASP A 177 15.39 -15.28 3.99
C ASP A 177 14.72 -13.89 4.07
N LEU A 178 14.57 -13.33 5.29
CA LEU A 178 13.94 -12.03 5.50
C LEU A 178 14.81 -10.85 5.05
N LEU A 179 16.14 -10.98 5.06
CA LEU A 179 17.04 -9.95 4.51
C LEU A 179 16.91 -9.86 2.98
N MET A 180 16.80 -11.00 2.29
CA MET A 180 16.52 -11.03 0.85
C MET A 180 15.16 -10.40 0.54
N ASP A 181 14.12 -10.68 1.33
CA ASP A 181 12.81 -10.04 1.19
C ASP A 181 12.88 -8.52 1.40
N LEU A 182 13.71 -8.06 2.36
CA LEU A 182 13.90 -6.63 2.61
C LEU A 182 14.55 -5.93 1.42
N GLU A 183 15.56 -6.54 0.79
CA GLU A 183 16.20 -6.02 -0.43
C GLU A 183 15.18 -5.87 -1.57
N ASP A 184 14.29 -6.85 -1.76
CA ASP A 184 13.25 -6.78 -2.78
C ASP A 184 12.22 -5.67 -2.49
N VAL A 185 11.82 -5.49 -1.22
CA VAL A 185 10.93 -4.40 -0.80
C VAL A 185 11.59 -3.05 -1.04
N ASP A 186 12.85 -2.88 -0.64
CA ASP A 186 13.63 -1.65 -0.85
C ASP A 186 13.78 -1.32 -2.33
N TYR A 187 14.08 -2.33 -3.14
CA TYR A 187 14.15 -2.14 -4.58
C TYR A 187 12.82 -1.65 -5.15
N GLN A 188 11.70 -2.27 -4.77
CA GLN A 188 10.38 -1.86 -5.27
C GLN A 188 10.01 -0.44 -4.81
N LEU A 189 10.30 -0.07 -3.56
CA LEU A 189 10.10 1.29 -3.05
C LEU A 189 10.94 2.32 -3.81
N SER A 190 12.21 2.00 -4.11
CA SER A 190 13.12 2.89 -4.85
C SER A 190 12.73 3.14 -6.30
N LYS A 191 11.86 2.30 -6.88
CA LYS A 191 11.40 2.39 -8.27
C LYS A 191 10.01 3.02 -8.41
N ALA A 192 9.42 3.48 -7.30
CA ALA A 192 8.09 4.09 -7.32
C ALA A 192 8.02 5.32 -8.22
N LYS A 193 6.98 5.37 -9.05
CA LYS A 193 6.69 6.47 -9.97
C LYS A 193 5.19 6.68 -10.00
N LEU A 194 4.73 7.92 -10.12
CA LEU A 194 3.32 8.20 -10.39
C LEU A 194 2.96 7.94 -11.86
N LEU A 195 1.67 7.76 -12.12
CA LEU A 195 1.14 7.79 -13.48
C LEU A 195 1.42 9.16 -14.11
N GLY A 196 1.16 10.23 -13.37
CA GLY A 196 1.25 11.61 -13.83
C GLY A 196 -0.03 12.09 -14.54
N CYS A 197 0.10 13.12 -15.36
CA CYS A 197 -0.98 13.77 -16.10
C CYS A 197 -1.02 13.26 -17.53
N LYS A 198 -1.57 12.07 -17.78
CA LYS A 198 -1.49 11.40 -19.08
C LYS A 198 -2.66 11.70 -20.04
N GLY A 199 -3.81 12.07 -19.52
CA GLY A 199 -5.02 12.25 -20.32
C GLY A 199 -5.66 10.94 -20.76
N THR A 200 -6.63 10.99 -21.68
CA THR A 200 -7.47 9.85 -22.06
C THR A 200 -6.75 8.74 -22.80
N THR A 201 -5.64 9.05 -23.48
CA THR A 201 -4.90 8.11 -24.33
C THR A 201 -3.40 8.08 -24.01
N GLY A 202 -2.96 8.78 -22.99
CA GLY A 202 -1.55 8.91 -22.62
C GLY A 202 -0.79 9.96 -23.42
N THR A 203 -1.47 10.75 -24.26
CA THR A 203 -0.87 11.77 -25.14
C THR A 203 -0.74 13.16 -24.48
N GLN A 204 -1.36 13.36 -23.32
CA GLN A 204 -1.41 14.66 -22.61
C GLN A 204 -2.10 15.79 -23.39
N ALA A 205 -2.90 15.44 -24.42
CA ALA A 205 -3.48 16.41 -25.38
C ALA A 205 -4.33 17.49 -24.68
N SER A 206 -5.15 17.14 -23.68
CA SER A 206 -5.97 18.14 -22.95
C SER A 206 -5.13 19.14 -22.16
N PHE A 207 -4.03 18.68 -21.55
CA PHE A 207 -3.11 19.60 -20.87
C PHE A 207 -2.34 20.46 -21.88
N LEU A 208 -1.95 19.86 -23.01
CA LEU A 208 -1.26 20.59 -24.08
C LEU A 208 -2.14 21.71 -24.66
N GLU A 209 -3.43 21.45 -24.81
CA GLU A 209 -4.41 22.47 -25.21
C GLU A 209 -4.52 23.59 -24.18
N LEU A 210 -4.61 23.26 -22.88
CA LEU A 210 -4.67 24.27 -21.80
C LEU A 210 -3.43 25.19 -21.79
N PHE A 211 -2.27 24.68 -22.13
CA PHE A 211 -1.01 25.44 -22.18
C PHE A 211 -0.59 25.85 -23.61
N GLU A 212 -1.56 25.97 -24.52
CA GLU A 212 -1.37 26.49 -25.88
C GLU A 212 -0.23 25.84 -26.67
N GLY A 213 -0.03 24.53 -26.45
CA GLY A 213 0.99 23.74 -27.15
C GLY A 213 2.38 23.73 -26.51
N ASP A 214 2.55 24.28 -25.30
CA ASP A 214 3.83 24.34 -24.61
C ASP A 214 4.19 23.00 -23.95
N HIS A 215 4.96 22.19 -24.65
CA HIS A 215 5.42 20.87 -24.21
C HIS A 215 6.33 20.93 -22.95
N GLU A 216 7.08 21.99 -22.78
CA GLU A 216 7.98 22.10 -21.61
C GLU A 216 7.18 22.36 -20.34
N LYS A 217 6.14 23.19 -20.40
CA LYS A 217 5.20 23.36 -19.28
C LYS A 217 4.52 22.04 -18.89
N ILE A 218 4.17 21.19 -19.83
CA ILE A 218 3.55 19.88 -19.54
C ILE A 218 4.54 18.94 -18.83
N LYS A 219 5.80 18.91 -19.24
CA LYS A 219 6.83 18.15 -18.52
C LYS A 219 7.05 18.69 -17.10
N GLU A 220 7.06 20.01 -16.95
CA GLU A 220 7.19 20.66 -15.65
C GLU A 220 5.97 20.40 -14.77
N LEU A 221 4.75 20.39 -15.32
CA LEU A 221 3.51 20.04 -14.63
C LEU A 221 3.63 18.66 -13.96
N GLU A 222 4.00 17.63 -14.71
CA GLU A 222 4.16 16.27 -14.18
C GLU A 222 5.24 16.20 -13.09
N ASN A 223 6.38 16.82 -13.31
CA ASN A 223 7.50 16.80 -12.37
C ASN A 223 7.14 17.50 -11.05
N LYS A 224 6.45 18.64 -11.11
CA LYS A 224 6.01 19.37 -9.92
C LYS A 224 4.95 18.60 -9.15
N ILE A 225 3.95 18.04 -9.82
CA ILE A 225 2.93 17.21 -9.18
C ILE A 225 3.56 15.99 -8.51
N ALA A 226 4.48 15.30 -9.18
CA ALA A 226 5.17 14.17 -8.59
C ALA A 226 5.86 14.57 -7.27
N LYS A 227 6.62 15.65 -7.28
CA LYS A 227 7.31 16.17 -6.07
C LYS A 227 6.34 16.57 -4.96
N LYS A 228 5.24 17.27 -5.30
CA LYS A 228 4.20 17.64 -4.32
C LYS A 228 3.55 16.41 -3.66
N MET A 229 3.48 15.29 -4.39
CA MET A 229 2.95 14.02 -3.89
C MET A 229 4.01 13.10 -3.26
N GLY A 230 5.27 13.55 -3.11
CA GLY A 230 6.36 12.81 -2.48
C GLY A 230 7.04 11.78 -3.39
N PHE A 231 6.92 11.93 -4.71
CA PHE A 231 7.56 11.07 -5.71
C PHE A 231 8.58 11.88 -6.54
N GLU A 232 9.63 11.21 -6.98
CA GLU A 232 10.64 11.89 -7.79
C GLU A 232 10.24 12.02 -9.28
N LYS A 233 9.46 11.06 -9.80
CA LYS A 233 9.20 10.92 -11.24
C LYS A 233 7.81 10.37 -11.52
N CYS A 234 7.31 10.66 -12.72
CA CYS A 234 6.19 9.96 -13.35
C CYS A 234 6.69 8.90 -14.34
N PHE A 235 5.79 7.98 -14.74
CA PHE A 235 6.07 7.10 -15.87
C PHE A 235 6.21 7.94 -17.14
N PRO A 236 7.29 7.74 -17.94
CA PRO A 236 7.50 8.54 -19.15
C PRO A 236 6.47 8.23 -20.24
N VAL A 237 5.98 7.00 -20.29
CA VAL A 237 4.99 6.53 -21.26
C VAL A 237 3.96 5.66 -20.56
N SER A 238 2.69 5.91 -20.85
CA SER A 238 1.56 5.07 -20.42
C SER A 238 0.36 5.30 -21.35
N GLY A 239 -0.70 4.53 -21.18
CA GLY A 239 -2.02 4.90 -21.68
C GLY A 239 -2.72 5.84 -20.68
N GLN A 240 -4.05 5.77 -20.63
CA GLN A 240 -4.84 6.46 -19.62
C GLN A 240 -4.52 5.96 -18.21
N THR A 241 -4.23 4.66 -18.06
CA THR A 241 -3.88 3.97 -16.82
C THR A 241 -2.40 3.62 -16.79
N TYR A 242 -1.84 3.39 -15.59
CA TYR A 242 -0.50 2.80 -15.48
C TYR A 242 -0.53 1.32 -15.88
N SER A 243 0.63 0.77 -16.26
CA SER A 243 0.74 -0.66 -16.59
C SER A 243 0.48 -1.53 -15.36
N ARG A 244 -0.51 -2.43 -15.42
CA ARG A 244 -0.81 -3.41 -14.35
C ARG A 244 0.34 -4.40 -14.11
N LYS A 245 1.41 -4.32 -14.88
CA LYS A 245 2.69 -4.97 -14.56
C LYS A 245 3.28 -4.46 -13.24
N LEU A 246 2.98 -3.23 -12.84
CA LEU A 246 3.36 -2.70 -11.53
C LEU A 246 2.71 -3.50 -10.40
N ASP A 247 1.41 -3.80 -10.51
CA ASP A 247 0.69 -4.60 -9.52
C ASP A 247 1.32 -5.99 -9.35
N THR A 248 1.69 -6.62 -10.49
CA THR A 248 2.40 -7.90 -10.49
C THR A 248 3.74 -7.83 -9.75
N ARG A 249 4.50 -6.74 -9.93
CA ARG A 249 5.77 -6.55 -9.20
C ARG A 249 5.56 -6.43 -7.70
N VAL A 250 4.59 -5.63 -7.27
CA VAL A 250 4.24 -5.49 -5.86
C VAL A 250 3.80 -6.83 -5.27
N LEU A 251 2.92 -7.55 -5.97
CA LEU A 251 2.44 -8.86 -5.53
C LEU A 251 3.57 -9.90 -5.44
N ASN A 252 4.54 -9.88 -6.35
CA ASN A 252 5.70 -10.78 -6.29
C ASN A 252 6.56 -10.53 -5.06
N VAL A 253 6.80 -9.28 -4.68
CA VAL A 253 7.53 -8.92 -3.47
C VAL A 253 6.76 -9.41 -2.23
N LEU A 254 5.47 -9.15 -2.17
CA LEU A 254 4.62 -9.65 -1.07
C LEU A 254 4.58 -11.19 -1.01
N ALA A 255 4.59 -11.86 -2.16
CA ALA A 255 4.64 -13.31 -2.23
C ALA A 255 5.99 -13.87 -1.72
N GLY A 256 7.11 -13.15 -1.90
CA GLY A 256 8.40 -13.46 -1.29
C GLY A 256 8.32 -13.46 0.23
N VAL A 257 7.89 -12.33 0.80
CA VAL A 257 7.70 -12.18 2.26
C VAL A 257 6.75 -13.26 2.83
N ALA A 258 5.65 -13.55 2.12
CA ALA A 258 4.71 -14.58 2.52
C ALA A 258 5.33 -15.98 2.51
N ALA A 259 6.19 -16.29 1.53
CA ALA A 259 6.90 -17.57 1.46
C ALA A 259 7.87 -17.75 2.63
N SER A 260 8.63 -16.71 3.00
CA SER A 260 9.53 -16.72 4.16
C SER A 260 8.75 -16.89 5.46
N ALA A 261 7.63 -16.17 5.61
CA ALA A 261 6.74 -16.29 6.77
C ALA A 261 6.13 -17.70 6.87
N HIS A 262 5.73 -18.30 5.74
CA HIS A 262 5.21 -19.68 5.69
C HIS A 262 6.28 -20.69 6.15
N LYS A 263 7.49 -20.60 5.57
CA LYS A 263 8.61 -21.48 5.95
C LYS A 263 8.92 -21.37 7.44
N PHE A 264 9.10 -20.15 7.95
CA PHE A 264 9.34 -19.89 9.38
C PHE A 264 8.25 -20.53 10.26
N SER A 265 6.98 -20.30 9.92
CA SER A 265 5.85 -20.82 10.69
C SER A 265 5.79 -22.34 10.69
N ASN A 266 6.10 -22.97 9.56
CA ASN A 266 6.17 -24.42 9.46
C ASN A 266 7.32 -25.00 10.30
N ASP A 267 8.50 -24.40 10.22
CA ASP A 267 9.66 -24.83 11.00
C ASP A 267 9.37 -24.75 12.51
N ILE A 268 8.81 -23.66 13.00
CA ILE A 268 8.44 -23.51 14.42
C ILE A 268 7.40 -24.55 14.85
N ARG A 269 6.40 -24.86 14.02
CA ARG A 269 5.41 -25.92 14.33
C ARG A 269 6.06 -27.28 14.46
N LEU A 270 7.01 -27.63 13.59
CA LEU A 270 7.76 -28.88 13.65
C LEU A 270 8.66 -28.92 14.89
N LEU A 271 9.35 -27.84 15.21
CA LEU A 271 10.18 -27.72 16.42
C LEU A 271 9.34 -27.76 17.70
N GLN A 272 8.14 -27.22 17.70
CA GLN A 272 7.20 -27.33 18.82
C GLN A 272 6.72 -28.77 19.01
N HIS A 273 6.50 -29.52 17.93
CA HIS A 273 6.20 -30.95 18.02
C HIS A 273 7.34 -31.74 18.71
N LEU A 274 8.58 -31.38 18.42
CA LEU A 274 9.78 -31.95 19.04
C LEU A 274 10.07 -31.40 20.45
N LYS A 275 9.30 -30.46 20.97
CA LYS A 275 9.48 -29.80 22.27
C LYS A 275 10.76 -28.95 22.37
N GLU A 276 11.31 -28.52 21.25
CA GLU A 276 12.52 -27.67 21.21
C GLU A 276 12.20 -26.18 21.36
N ILE A 277 11.12 -25.73 20.77
CA ILE A 277 10.64 -24.33 20.80
C ILE A 277 9.13 -24.36 21.03
N GLU A 278 8.59 -23.33 21.70
CA GLU A 278 7.15 -23.16 21.86
C GLU A 278 6.75 -21.73 21.47
N GLU A 279 5.58 -21.59 20.85
CA GLU A 279 4.92 -20.30 20.70
C GLU A 279 4.54 -19.76 22.08
N PRO A 280 4.80 -18.47 22.41
CA PRO A 280 4.38 -17.89 23.69
C PRO A 280 2.87 -18.06 23.90
N PHE A 281 2.53 -18.59 25.07
CA PHE A 281 1.15 -18.85 25.47
C PHE A 281 0.69 -17.84 26.52
N GLU A 282 -0.37 -17.10 26.23
CA GLU A 282 -0.88 -16.05 27.13
C GLU A 282 -1.59 -16.68 28.34
N LYS A 283 -1.56 -15.98 29.50
CA LYS A 283 -2.10 -16.48 30.76
C LYS A 283 -3.55 -16.98 30.68
N ASN A 284 -4.37 -16.30 29.88
CA ASN A 284 -5.80 -16.59 29.74
C ASN A 284 -6.13 -17.26 28.37
N GLN A 285 -5.12 -17.67 27.61
CA GLN A 285 -5.33 -18.29 26.32
C GLN A 285 -5.84 -19.72 26.47
N ILE A 286 -6.85 -20.07 25.69
CA ILE A 286 -7.38 -21.44 25.60
C ILE A 286 -6.79 -22.07 24.33
N GLY A 287 -6.00 -23.12 24.50
CA GLY A 287 -5.35 -23.82 23.39
C GLY A 287 -6.24 -24.87 22.72
N SER A 288 -7.26 -25.36 23.41
CA SER A 288 -8.20 -26.36 22.90
C SER A 288 -9.50 -26.31 23.71
N SER A 289 -10.62 -26.42 23.01
CA SER A 289 -11.94 -26.47 23.65
C SER A 289 -12.22 -27.76 24.42
N ALA A 290 -11.51 -28.85 24.09
CA ALA A 290 -11.73 -30.17 24.66
C ALA A 290 -10.61 -30.62 25.59
N MET A 291 -9.38 -30.13 25.42
CA MET A 291 -8.19 -30.61 26.16
C MET A 291 -7.46 -29.44 26.77
N ALA A 292 -7.60 -29.25 28.07
CA ALA A 292 -7.04 -28.11 28.80
C ALA A 292 -5.49 -28.02 28.74
N TYR A 293 -4.81 -29.16 28.61
CA TYR A 293 -3.34 -29.26 28.50
C TYR A 293 -2.79 -28.95 27.12
N LYS A 294 -3.65 -28.91 26.07
CA LYS A 294 -3.19 -28.80 24.68
C LYS A 294 -2.87 -27.33 24.33
N ARG A 295 -1.63 -27.07 23.96
CA ARG A 295 -1.14 -25.75 23.53
C ARG A 295 -0.92 -25.74 22.02
N ASN A 296 -1.94 -25.32 21.28
CA ASN A 296 -1.86 -25.20 19.84
C ASN A 296 -1.09 -23.92 19.47
N PRO A 297 -0.16 -23.95 18.50
CA PRO A 297 0.49 -22.74 17.97
C PRO A 297 -0.46 -21.98 17.05
N MET A 298 -1.44 -21.28 17.62
CA MET A 298 -2.56 -20.72 16.89
C MET A 298 -2.16 -19.61 15.90
N ARG A 299 -1.17 -18.78 16.27
CA ARG A 299 -0.69 -17.66 15.43
C ARG A 299 0.09 -18.21 14.23
N LEU A 300 1.01 -19.13 14.49
CA LEU A 300 1.83 -19.78 13.45
C LEU A 300 0.99 -20.68 12.54
N SER A 301 0.02 -21.40 13.10
CA SER A 301 -0.91 -22.21 12.31
C SER A 301 -1.73 -21.36 11.35
N LEU A 302 -2.13 -20.15 11.75
CA LEU A 302 -2.84 -19.23 10.88
C LEU A 302 -2.00 -18.81 9.67
N ILE A 303 -0.75 -18.39 9.88
CA ILE A 303 0.16 -18.00 8.81
C ILE A 303 0.34 -19.16 7.83
N HIS A 304 0.62 -20.37 8.35
CA HIS A 304 0.78 -21.56 7.53
C HIS A 304 -0.47 -21.88 6.69
N ILE A 305 -1.66 -21.73 7.23
CA ILE A 305 -2.92 -22.02 6.53
C ILE A 305 -3.26 -20.92 5.51
N SER A 306 -2.93 -19.66 5.81
CA SER A 306 -3.24 -18.52 4.94
C SER A 306 -2.39 -18.49 3.67
N GLU A 307 -1.26 -19.21 3.64
CA GLU A 307 -0.32 -19.24 2.51
C GLU A 307 -0.19 -20.66 1.89
N PRO A 308 -1.29 -21.36 1.53
CA PRO A 308 -1.22 -22.73 1.05
C PRO A 308 -0.79 -22.86 -0.40
N THR A 309 -0.68 -21.78 -1.13
CA THR A 309 -0.80 -21.77 -2.59
C THR A 309 0.46 -22.15 -3.36
N ARG A 310 1.61 -22.26 -2.71
CA ARG A 310 2.85 -22.57 -3.41
C ARG A 310 3.16 -24.05 -3.60
N LEU A 311 2.39 -24.91 -3.00
CA LEU A 311 2.68 -26.36 -2.98
C LEU A 311 1.98 -27.18 -4.04
N GLN A 312 1.24 -26.57 -4.94
CA GLN A 312 0.48 -27.30 -5.94
C GLN A 312 1.04 -27.23 -7.36
N LEU A 313 2.32 -26.92 -7.50
CA LEU A 313 3.01 -27.01 -8.77
C LEU A 313 4.03 -28.19 -8.74
N ILE A 314 3.52 -29.36 -8.57
CA ILE A 314 4.20 -30.60 -8.98
C ILE A 314 3.23 -31.43 -9.74
#